data_25d083e422a69c0cbc0117f5b3548462
#
_entry.id   25d083e422a69c0cbc0117f5b3548462
#
_cell.length_a   1.000
_cell.length_b   1.000
_cell.length_c   1.000
_cell.angle_alpha   90.00
_cell.angle_beta   90.00
_cell.angle_gamma   90.00
#
_symmetry.space_group_name_H-M   'P 1'
#
loop_
_entity.id
_entity.type
_entity.pdbx_description
1 polymer ?
#
loop_
_entity_poly.entity_id
_entity_poly.type
_entity_poly.pdbx_seq_one_letter_code
_entity_poly.pdbx_strand_id
1 'polypeptide(L)'
;SNKQIFKYTDVHKATKAWLMDYEGMSKNPEQWYLSQRYGYADHWYSVFGASDPVAGNTLDNASSGDLTDLGCDSDPSYSGGSIVKNAESMKGDFYYVQTHPIPNLGSDLKNPSKTGGPDCSGFVWLALNKAGYKVPANMGWFTGTMASDAKGSHQYLKQISENDAKAGDIVIVNQGAGAGNNGHTAILLGKWQGKATKIIEQGGVGDKVNESTFGTAFYSLLSGSDVTLARPIKK
;
A
#
# COMPACT_ATOMS: atom_id res chain seq x y z
N SER A 1 -26.51 -14.77 16.62
CA SER A 1 -25.47 -14.77 17.69
C SER A 1 -24.26 -13.87 17.38
N ASN A 2 -24.19 -13.20 16.23
CA ASN A 2 -23.00 -12.50 15.73
C ASN A 2 -22.79 -11.07 16.25
N LYS A 3 -23.48 -10.63 17.31
CA LYS A 3 -23.43 -9.23 17.78
C LYS A 3 -22.62 -9.02 19.07
N GLN A 4 -21.94 -10.03 19.57
CA GLN A 4 -21.27 -9.93 20.88
C GLN A 4 -19.85 -9.31 20.78
N ILE A 5 -19.15 -9.46 19.67
CA ILE A 5 -17.74 -9.03 19.52
C ILE A 5 -17.59 -7.52 19.71
N PHE A 6 -18.50 -6.73 19.20
CA PHE A 6 -18.48 -5.27 19.31
C PHE A 6 -18.81 -4.71 20.69
N LYS A 7 -19.09 -5.57 21.68
CA LYS A 7 -19.37 -5.15 23.07
C LYS A 7 -18.16 -5.23 23.99
N TYR A 8 -17.05 -5.79 23.52
CA TYR A 8 -15.86 -5.91 24.33
C TYR A 8 -15.04 -4.63 24.28
N THR A 9 -14.81 -4.02 25.43
CA THR A 9 -13.85 -2.93 25.64
C THR A 9 -12.43 -3.44 25.88
N ASP A 10 -12.28 -4.73 26.09
CA ASP A 10 -11.02 -5.43 26.33
C ASP A 10 -10.62 -6.15 25.02
N VAL A 11 -9.48 -5.77 24.46
CA VAL A 11 -8.98 -6.27 23.18
C VAL A 11 -8.67 -7.78 23.20
N HIS A 12 -8.23 -8.33 24.34
CA HIS A 12 -7.98 -9.76 24.47
C HIS A 12 -9.29 -10.57 24.50
N LYS A 13 -10.33 -10.05 25.17
CA LYS A 13 -11.66 -10.67 25.15
C LYS A 13 -12.27 -10.63 23.76
N ALA A 14 -12.13 -9.51 23.05
CA ALA A 14 -12.60 -9.39 21.67
C ALA A 14 -11.88 -10.39 20.75
N THR A 15 -10.56 -10.49 20.85
CA THR A 15 -9.73 -11.44 20.08
C THR A 15 -10.14 -12.89 20.35
N LYS A 16 -10.34 -13.26 21.62
CA LYS A 16 -10.77 -14.60 21.98
C LYS A 16 -12.17 -14.93 21.47
N ALA A 17 -13.11 -13.98 21.56
CA ALA A 17 -14.46 -14.15 21.04
C ALA A 17 -14.46 -14.34 19.53
N TRP A 18 -13.63 -13.57 18.80
CA TRP A 18 -13.44 -13.73 17.36
C TRP A 18 -12.99 -15.14 17.00
N LEU A 19 -11.95 -15.64 17.67
CA LEU A 19 -11.41 -16.98 17.42
C LEU A 19 -12.46 -18.08 17.64
N MET A 20 -13.28 -17.95 18.68
CA MET A 20 -14.31 -18.94 19.01
C MET A 20 -15.51 -18.89 18.06
N ASP A 21 -15.97 -17.69 17.74
CA ASP A 21 -17.24 -17.49 17.04
C ASP A 21 -17.11 -17.50 15.51
N TYR A 22 -15.96 -17.06 14.98
CA TYR A 22 -15.72 -16.94 13.54
C TYR A 22 -14.76 -17.98 12.99
N GLU A 23 -13.65 -18.23 13.65
CA GLU A 23 -12.68 -19.21 13.18
C GLU A 23 -13.04 -20.65 13.58
N GLY A 24 -14.08 -20.82 14.40
CA GLY A 24 -14.56 -22.15 14.80
C GLY A 24 -13.51 -22.99 15.52
N MET A 25 -12.57 -22.33 16.21
CA MET A 25 -11.44 -22.99 16.85
C MET A 25 -11.91 -23.95 17.94
N SER A 26 -11.26 -25.11 18.04
CA SER A 26 -11.57 -26.13 19.03
C SER A 26 -11.43 -25.58 20.45
N LYS A 27 -12.11 -26.24 21.43
CA LYS A 27 -12.10 -25.82 22.83
C LYS A 27 -10.72 -25.93 23.53
N ASN A 28 -9.65 -26.27 22.81
CA ASN A 28 -8.32 -26.36 23.38
C ASN A 28 -7.53 -25.04 23.16
N PRO A 29 -7.44 -24.17 24.17
CA PRO A 29 -6.81 -22.84 24.05
C PRO A 29 -5.29 -22.88 23.74
N GLU A 30 -4.60 -23.97 24.08
CA GLU A 30 -3.16 -24.10 23.87
C GLU A 30 -2.78 -24.13 22.38
N GLN A 31 -3.70 -24.60 21.53
CA GLN A 31 -3.50 -24.65 20.08
C GLN A 31 -3.79 -23.30 19.38
N TRP A 32 -4.26 -22.30 20.09
CA TRP A 32 -4.71 -21.04 19.50
C TRP A 32 -3.62 -19.99 19.37
N TYR A 33 -2.43 -20.27 19.88
CA TYR A 33 -1.35 -19.26 19.91
C TYR A 33 -1.82 -17.93 20.52
N LEU A 34 -2.66 -18.01 21.57
CA LEU A 34 -3.35 -16.86 22.17
C LEU A 34 -2.37 -15.76 22.60
N SER A 35 -1.21 -16.12 23.15
CA SER A 35 -0.20 -15.16 23.59
C SER A 35 0.31 -14.30 22.42
N GLN A 36 0.57 -14.92 21.26
CA GLN A 36 0.99 -14.19 20.06
C GLN A 36 -0.15 -13.33 19.50
N ARG A 37 -1.37 -13.88 19.45
CA ARG A 37 -2.55 -13.16 18.95
C ARG A 37 -2.93 -11.98 19.85
N TYR A 38 -2.75 -12.11 21.16
CA TYR A 38 -2.91 -10.98 22.08
C TYR A 38 -1.84 -9.92 21.87
N GLY A 39 -0.58 -10.29 21.65
CA GLY A 39 0.47 -9.35 21.31
C GLY A 39 0.17 -8.57 20.03
N TYR A 40 -0.37 -9.22 19.00
CA TYR A 40 -0.84 -8.53 17.79
C TYR A 40 -2.04 -7.63 18.08
N ALA A 41 -3.00 -8.09 18.87
CA ALA A 41 -4.17 -7.31 19.23
C ALA A 41 -3.80 -6.07 20.05
N ASP A 42 -2.89 -6.18 21.02
CA ASP A 42 -2.36 -5.06 21.80
C ASP A 42 -1.63 -4.06 20.90
N HIS A 43 -0.81 -4.57 19.97
CA HIS A 43 -0.12 -3.72 19.01
C HIS A 43 -1.11 -2.90 18.18
N TRP A 44 -2.10 -3.55 17.56
CA TRP A 44 -3.09 -2.86 16.76
C TRP A 44 -4.00 -1.95 17.57
N TYR A 45 -4.35 -2.33 18.79
CA TYR A 45 -5.11 -1.49 19.69
C TYR A 45 -4.32 -0.23 20.09
N SER A 46 -3.01 -0.33 20.32
CA SER A 46 -2.17 0.84 20.58
C SER A 46 -2.05 1.78 19.38
N VAL A 47 -2.13 1.23 18.17
CA VAL A 47 -2.04 2.02 16.92
C VAL A 47 -3.37 2.68 16.57
N PHE A 48 -4.49 1.99 16.75
CA PHE A 48 -5.81 2.42 16.28
C PHE A 48 -6.83 2.67 17.39
N GLY A 49 -6.63 2.12 18.58
CA GLY A 49 -7.58 2.17 19.69
C GLY A 49 -7.47 3.37 20.60
N ALA A 50 -6.46 4.21 20.42
CA ALA A 50 -6.23 5.39 21.25
C ALA A 50 -7.07 6.62 20.87
N SER A 51 -7.85 6.54 19.80
CA SER A 51 -8.91 7.53 19.53
C SER A 51 -10.18 7.08 20.25
N ASP A 52 -10.77 7.95 21.06
CA ASP A 52 -12.03 7.74 21.76
C ASP A 52 -13.04 7.02 20.88
N PRO A 53 -13.84 6.09 21.46
CA PRO A 53 -14.90 5.45 20.71
C PRO A 53 -15.86 6.54 20.23
N VAL A 54 -15.77 6.90 18.96
CA VAL A 54 -16.78 7.72 18.31
C VAL A 54 -18.07 6.91 18.40
N ALA A 55 -18.95 7.32 19.30
CA ALA A 55 -20.31 6.82 19.40
C ALA A 55 -20.90 6.85 17.98
N GLY A 56 -21.40 5.69 17.53
CA GLY A 56 -21.83 5.44 16.19
C GLY A 56 -22.57 6.61 15.55
N ASN A 57 -21.91 7.32 14.66
CA ASN A 57 -22.53 8.14 13.66
C ASN A 57 -22.55 7.35 12.37
N THR A 58 -23.76 7.03 11.97
CA THR A 58 -24.16 6.56 10.66
C THR A 58 -23.40 7.34 9.56
N LEU A 59 -22.91 6.62 8.56
CA LEU A 59 -22.23 7.12 7.36
C LEU A 59 -23.12 8.03 6.45
N ASP A 60 -24.09 8.73 7.02
CA ASP A 60 -25.09 9.50 6.25
C ASP A 60 -24.81 11.00 6.17
N ASN A 61 -23.63 11.47 6.63
CA ASN A 61 -23.24 12.88 6.45
C ASN A 61 -21.73 13.03 6.22
N ALA A 62 -21.22 12.45 5.14
CA ALA A 62 -20.01 12.97 4.52
C ALA A 62 -20.37 14.28 3.83
N SER A 63 -20.35 15.38 4.59
CA SER A 63 -20.45 16.70 4.00
C SER A 63 -19.22 16.93 3.11
N SER A 64 -19.45 17.57 1.97
CA SER A 64 -18.49 17.90 0.92
C SER A 64 -17.30 18.78 1.35
N GLY A 65 -16.95 18.81 2.64
CA GLY A 65 -15.86 19.59 3.22
C GLY A 65 -14.57 18.82 3.46
N ASP A 66 -14.57 17.48 3.41
CA ASP A 66 -13.39 16.66 3.76
C ASP A 66 -12.53 16.26 2.55
N LEU A 67 -12.86 16.79 1.37
CA LEU A 67 -12.03 16.63 0.16
C LEU A 67 -10.90 17.67 0.03
N THR A 68 -10.80 18.60 0.96
CA THR A 68 -9.78 19.67 0.92
C THR A 68 -8.44 19.28 1.53
N ASP A 69 -8.34 18.15 2.23
CA ASP A 69 -7.06 17.61 2.71
C ASP A 69 -6.37 16.64 1.70
N LEU A 70 -6.95 16.46 0.54
CA LEU A 70 -6.24 15.98 -0.65
C LEU A 70 -5.39 17.14 -1.19
N GLY A 71 -4.37 17.54 -0.41
CA GLY A 71 -3.45 18.60 -0.69
C GLY A 71 -3.51 19.13 -2.13
N CYS A 72 -4.32 20.16 -2.35
CA CYS A 72 -4.11 21.06 -3.49
C CYS A 72 -2.79 21.77 -3.26
N ASP A 73 -1.71 21.07 -3.60
CA ASP A 73 -0.38 21.61 -3.54
C ASP A 73 -0.22 22.63 -4.64
N SER A 74 0.19 23.82 -4.28
CA SER A 74 0.42 24.97 -5.13
C SER A 74 1.67 24.84 -6.02
N ASP A 75 2.19 23.63 -6.21
CA ASP A 75 3.19 23.36 -7.26
C ASP A 75 2.47 22.92 -8.54
N PRO A 76 2.28 23.85 -9.52
CA PRO A 76 1.59 23.52 -10.77
C PRO A 76 2.37 22.52 -11.64
N SER A 77 3.60 22.17 -11.26
CA SER A 77 4.46 21.23 -11.99
C SER A 77 4.28 19.77 -11.57
N TYR A 78 3.76 19.48 -10.34
CA TYR A 78 3.55 18.12 -9.84
C TYR A 78 2.09 17.84 -9.51
N SER A 79 1.41 17.10 -10.37
CA SER A 79 0.04 16.62 -10.09
C SER A 79 0.06 15.14 -9.69
N GLY A 80 0.54 14.83 -8.48
CA GLY A 80 0.46 13.48 -7.90
C GLY A 80 -0.96 12.93 -7.94
N GLY A 81 -1.97 13.78 -7.93
CA GLY A 81 -3.37 13.41 -8.05
C GLY A 81 -3.71 12.62 -9.33
N SER A 82 -3.03 12.85 -10.46
CA SER A 82 -3.22 12.05 -11.68
C SER A 82 -2.68 10.63 -11.52
N ILE A 83 -1.57 10.45 -10.80
CA ILE A 83 -0.98 9.13 -10.50
C ILE A 83 -1.91 8.35 -9.58
N VAL A 84 -2.36 8.97 -8.49
CA VAL A 84 -3.30 8.37 -7.53
C VAL A 84 -4.59 7.95 -8.23
N LYS A 85 -5.23 8.86 -8.98
CA LYS A 85 -6.46 8.57 -9.72
C LYS A 85 -6.29 7.38 -10.68
N ASN A 86 -5.16 7.29 -11.38
CA ASN A 86 -4.90 6.16 -12.28
C ASN A 86 -4.64 4.86 -11.51
N ALA A 87 -3.92 4.91 -10.40
CA ALA A 87 -3.69 3.75 -9.54
C ALA A 87 -5.03 3.24 -8.96
N GLU A 88 -5.86 4.12 -8.41
CA GLU A 88 -7.18 3.78 -7.88
C GLU A 88 -8.12 3.20 -8.94
N SER A 89 -8.01 3.66 -10.20
CA SER A 89 -8.82 3.12 -11.30
C SER A 89 -8.51 1.65 -11.62
N MET A 90 -7.40 1.13 -11.11
CA MET A 90 -6.96 -0.27 -11.26
C MET A 90 -7.19 -1.11 -10.00
N LYS A 91 -7.83 -0.55 -8.97
CA LYS A 91 -8.12 -1.27 -7.72
C LYS A 91 -9.00 -2.50 -7.98
N GLY A 92 -8.57 -3.65 -7.45
CA GLY A 92 -9.25 -4.93 -7.65
C GLY A 92 -8.91 -5.64 -8.96
N ASP A 93 -8.17 -4.98 -9.86
CA ASP A 93 -7.71 -5.57 -11.12
C ASP A 93 -6.43 -6.40 -10.91
N PHE A 94 -6.06 -7.15 -11.94
CA PHE A 94 -4.83 -7.94 -12.10
C PHE A 94 -4.73 -9.17 -11.19
N TYR A 95 -3.67 -9.95 -11.42
CA TYR A 95 -3.14 -10.99 -10.55
C TYR A 95 -1.62 -10.81 -10.46
N TYR A 96 -1.00 -11.25 -9.37
CA TYR A 96 0.42 -10.99 -9.12
C TYR A 96 1.34 -12.02 -9.78
N VAL A 97 2.23 -11.57 -10.65
CA VAL A 97 3.25 -12.43 -11.28
C VAL A 97 4.57 -11.70 -11.41
N GLN A 98 5.64 -12.27 -10.84
CA GLN A 98 7.00 -11.73 -10.94
C GLN A 98 7.70 -12.16 -12.24
N THR A 99 7.13 -11.85 -13.40
CA THR A 99 7.71 -12.16 -14.71
C THR A 99 7.75 -10.94 -15.60
N HIS A 100 8.87 -10.76 -16.31
CA HIS A 100 9.01 -9.72 -17.32
C HIS A 100 9.42 -10.37 -18.67
N PRO A 101 8.76 -10.04 -19.79
CA PRO A 101 7.66 -9.09 -19.93
C PRO A 101 6.40 -9.55 -19.19
N ILE A 102 5.60 -8.58 -18.71
CA ILE A 102 4.39 -8.84 -17.94
C ILE A 102 3.33 -9.51 -18.82
N PRO A 103 2.76 -10.64 -18.39
CA PRO A 103 1.80 -11.38 -19.21
C PRO A 103 0.41 -10.71 -19.24
N ASN A 104 -0.30 -10.94 -20.36
CA ASN A 104 -1.73 -10.69 -20.51
C ASN A 104 -2.21 -9.23 -20.28
N LEU A 105 -1.36 -8.22 -20.48
CA LEU A 105 -1.76 -6.83 -20.36
C LEU A 105 -2.46 -6.26 -21.60
N GLY A 106 -2.38 -6.95 -22.74
CA GLY A 106 -2.85 -6.43 -24.03
C GLY A 106 -1.86 -5.45 -24.67
N SER A 107 -2.24 -4.87 -25.79
CA SER A 107 -1.39 -3.97 -26.58
C SER A 107 -1.47 -2.49 -26.13
N ASP A 108 -2.57 -2.09 -25.51
CA ASP A 108 -2.77 -0.73 -24.97
C ASP A 108 -2.44 -0.66 -23.49
N LEU A 109 -1.19 -0.33 -23.16
CA LEU A 109 -0.72 -0.24 -21.77
C LEU A 109 -1.23 1.00 -21.01
N LYS A 110 -2.00 1.89 -21.66
CA LYS A 110 -2.75 2.94 -20.95
C LYS A 110 -4.11 2.44 -20.47
N ASN A 111 -4.62 1.41 -21.11
CA ASN A 111 -5.84 0.70 -20.73
C ASN A 111 -5.57 -0.80 -20.68
N PRO A 112 -4.73 -1.26 -19.73
CA PRO A 112 -4.32 -2.66 -19.66
C PRO A 112 -5.50 -3.57 -19.36
N SER A 113 -5.39 -4.82 -19.84
CA SER A 113 -6.38 -5.84 -19.49
C SER A 113 -6.42 -6.06 -17.99
N LYS A 114 -7.62 -6.06 -17.41
CA LYS A 114 -7.85 -6.27 -15.96
C LYS A 114 -7.40 -7.65 -15.47
N THR A 115 -7.20 -8.58 -16.38
CA THR A 115 -6.69 -9.93 -16.14
C THR A 115 -5.19 -10.06 -16.43
N GLY A 116 -4.47 -8.95 -16.54
CA GLY A 116 -3.01 -8.95 -16.67
C GLY A 116 -2.31 -9.34 -15.37
N GLY A 117 -1.04 -9.65 -15.48
CA GLY A 117 -0.22 -10.12 -14.36
C GLY A 117 0.99 -9.22 -14.04
N PRO A 118 0.82 -7.93 -13.68
CA PRO A 118 1.94 -7.15 -13.20
C PRO A 118 2.38 -7.60 -11.80
N ASP A 119 3.66 -7.36 -11.47
CA ASP A 119 4.16 -7.35 -10.10
C ASP A 119 4.02 -5.93 -9.50
N CYS A 120 4.56 -5.71 -8.30
CA CYS A 120 4.50 -4.41 -7.63
C CYS A 120 5.13 -3.29 -8.48
N SER A 121 6.27 -3.54 -9.11
CA SER A 121 6.96 -2.55 -9.95
C SER A 121 6.25 -2.32 -11.28
N GLY A 122 5.65 -3.35 -11.84
CA GLY A 122 4.81 -3.28 -13.03
C GLY A 122 3.53 -2.49 -12.80
N PHE A 123 2.87 -2.66 -11.67
CA PHE A 123 1.72 -1.84 -11.28
C PHE A 123 2.09 -0.35 -11.18
N VAL A 124 3.18 -0.02 -10.49
CA VAL A 124 3.68 1.36 -10.41
C VAL A 124 3.98 1.91 -11.81
N TRP A 125 4.64 1.10 -12.66
CA TRP A 125 4.91 1.48 -14.05
C TRP A 125 3.63 1.83 -14.81
N LEU A 126 2.59 0.99 -14.72
CA LEU A 126 1.29 1.22 -15.38
C LEU A 126 0.63 2.53 -14.93
N ALA A 127 0.61 2.79 -13.62
CA ALA A 127 0.02 4.01 -13.06
C ALA A 127 0.74 5.28 -13.56
N LEU A 128 2.09 5.25 -13.56
CA LEU A 128 2.92 6.35 -14.03
C LEU A 128 2.80 6.57 -15.55
N ASN A 129 2.84 5.49 -16.34
CA ASN A 129 2.68 5.58 -17.79
C ASN A 129 1.33 6.17 -18.18
N LYS A 130 0.25 5.73 -17.53
CA LYS A 130 -1.10 6.25 -17.74
C LYS A 130 -1.22 7.72 -17.34
N ALA A 131 -0.50 8.15 -16.31
CA ALA A 131 -0.45 9.53 -15.84
C ALA A 131 0.48 10.44 -16.66
N GLY A 132 1.19 9.90 -17.67
CA GLY A 132 2.05 10.67 -18.56
C GLY A 132 3.44 10.98 -17.98
N TYR A 133 3.89 10.22 -16.99
CA TYR A 133 5.25 10.34 -16.43
C TYR A 133 6.25 9.51 -17.23
N LYS A 134 7.53 9.82 -17.06
CA LYS A 134 8.62 9.04 -17.64
C LYS A 134 8.68 7.66 -16.99
N VAL A 135 8.78 6.64 -17.80
CA VAL A 135 8.97 5.26 -17.38
C VAL A 135 9.92 4.56 -18.34
N PRO A 136 10.69 3.55 -17.91
CA PRO A 136 11.57 2.80 -18.81
C PRO A 136 10.76 2.03 -19.85
N ALA A 137 11.37 1.77 -21.00
CA ALA A 137 10.75 0.96 -22.04
C ALA A 137 10.47 -0.48 -21.51
N ASN A 138 9.41 -1.09 -22.04
CA ASN A 138 9.07 -2.50 -21.78
C ASN A 138 8.95 -2.87 -20.30
N MET A 139 8.52 -1.94 -19.45
CA MET A 139 8.43 -2.14 -17.99
C MET A 139 9.76 -2.64 -17.38
N GLY A 140 10.87 -2.21 -17.90
CA GLY A 140 12.22 -2.72 -17.63
C GLY A 140 12.82 -2.29 -16.30
N TRP A 141 12.03 -2.18 -15.22
CA TRP A 141 12.56 -1.94 -13.89
C TRP A 141 12.03 -2.94 -12.84
N PHE A 142 12.74 -3.07 -11.77
CA PHE A 142 12.36 -3.71 -10.52
C PHE A 142 12.82 -2.82 -9.35
N THR A 143 12.45 -3.13 -8.13
CA THR A 143 12.65 -2.24 -6.99
C THR A 143 14.12 -1.83 -6.77
N GLY A 144 15.08 -2.70 -7.06
CA GLY A 144 16.51 -2.36 -7.01
C GLY A 144 16.91 -1.29 -8.02
N THR A 145 16.49 -1.42 -9.29
CA THR A 145 16.77 -0.41 -10.32
C THR A 145 15.99 0.88 -10.11
N MET A 146 14.75 0.80 -9.56
CA MET A 146 13.98 1.98 -9.16
C MET A 146 14.70 2.80 -8.10
N ALA A 147 15.19 2.15 -7.03
CA ALA A 147 15.93 2.82 -5.96
C ALA A 147 17.28 3.39 -6.47
N SER A 148 17.98 2.64 -7.34
CA SER A 148 19.22 3.11 -7.97
C SER A 148 19.01 4.33 -8.83
N ASP A 149 17.96 4.36 -9.67
CA ASP A 149 17.61 5.53 -10.48
C ASP A 149 17.25 6.72 -9.60
N ALA A 150 16.42 6.51 -8.56
CA ALA A 150 16.00 7.58 -7.66
C ALA A 150 17.18 8.24 -6.92
N LYS A 151 18.22 7.47 -6.58
CA LYS A 151 19.41 7.93 -5.86
C LYS A 151 20.51 8.47 -6.76
N GLY A 152 20.51 8.09 -8.04
CA GLY A 152 21.61 8.35 -8.97
C GLY A 152 21.22 9.08 -10.25
N SER A 153 20.79 8.36 -11.28
CA SER A 153 20.62 8.89 -12.64
C SER A 153 19.42 9.84 -12.80
N HIS A 154 18.42 9.71 -11.95
CA HIS A 154 17.20 10.52 -11.98
C HIS A 154 16.52 10.57 -13.36
N GLN A 155 16.51 9.46 -14.08
CA GLN A 155 15.87 9.39 -15.38
C GLN A 155 14.35 9.34 -15.27
N TYR A 156 13.85 8.61 -14.27
CA TYR A 156 12.42 8.34 -14.06
C TYR A 156 11.94 8.76 -12.68
N LEU A 157 12.80 8.62 -11.66
CA LEU A 157 12.50 8.87 -10.26
C LEU A 157 13.59 9.76 -9.66
N LYS A 158 13.23 10.64 -8.72
CA LYS A 158 14.15 11.43 -7.92
C LYS A 158 13.90 11.19 -6.45
N GLN A 159 14.94 10.82 -5.70
CA GLN A 159 14.83 10.66 -4.25
C GLN A 159 14.37 11.95 -3.58
N ILE A 160 13.49 11.83 -2.61
CA ILE A 160 12.95 12.93 -1.80
C ILE A 160 13.06 12.61 -0.32
N SER A 161 12.96 13.64 0.52
CA SER A 161 12.89 13.47 1.97
C SER A 161 11.50 12.99 2.42
N GLU A 162 11.41 12.49 3.64
CA GLU A 162 10.14 12.11 4.27
C GLU A 162 9.18 13.31 4.38
N ASN A 163 9.73 14.50 4.68
CA ASN A 163 8.94 15.73 4.81
C ASN A 163 8.34 16.21 3.49
N ASP A 164 8.97 15.87 2.36
CA ASP A 164 8.52 16.26 1.02
C ASP A 164 7.60 15.23 0.37
N ALA A 165 7.53 14.03 0.96
CA ALA A 165 6.78 12.92 0.38
C ALA A 165 5.27 13.08 0.58
N LYS A 166 4.53 12.93 -0.53
CA LYS A 166 3.10 13.22 -0.64
C LYS A 166 2.38 12.29 -1.60
N ALA A 167 1.09 12.46 -1.76
CA ALA A 167 0.27 11.66 -2.67
C ALA A 167 0.86 11.62 -4.09
N GLY A 168 0.93 10.42 -4.66
CA GLY A 168 1.51 10.15 -5.98
C GLY A 168 3.03 9.90 -5.98
N ASP A 169 3.74 10.16 -4.89
CA ASP A 169 5.13 9.74 -4.74
C ASP A 169 5.22 8.22 -4.50
N ILE A 170 6.39 7.66 -4.68
CA ILE A 170 6.64 6.21 -4.65
C ILE A 170 7.47 5.86 -3.42
N VAL A 171 7.07 4.81 -2.70
CA VAL A 171 7.90 4.18 -1.69
C VAL A 171 8.50 2.89 -2.26
N ILE A 172 9.79 2.68 -2.03
CA ILE A 172 10.56 1.53 -2.48
C ILE A 172 11.32 1.01 -1.27
N VAL A 173 11.19 -0.29 -0.98
CA VAL A 173 11.90 -0.95 0.11
C VAL A 173 12.66 -2.13 -0.46
N ASN A 174 13.96 -2.19 -0.16
CA ASN A 174 14.83 -3.26 -0.63
C ASN A 174 15.64 -3.87 0.51
N GLN A 175 15.72 -5.19 0.50
CA GLN A 175 16.74 -5.96 1.24
C GLN A 175 17.81 -6.37 0.23
N GLY A 176 19.05 -5.92 0.43
CA GLY A 176 20.13 -6.14 -0.54
C GLY A 176 19.81 -5.52 -1.91
N ALA A 177 19.90 -6.31 -2.97
CA ALA A 177 19.67 -5.85 -4.34
C ALA A 177 18.19 -5.62 -4.70
N GLY A 178 17.23 -5.98 -3.83
CA GLY A 178 15.81 -5.79 -4.07
C GLY A 178 15.22 -6.66 -5.18
N ALA A 179 15.83 -7.81 -5.48
CA ALA A 179 15.32 -8.72 -6.50
C ALA A 179 14.33 -9.75 -5.89
N GLY A 180 13.32 -10.12 -6.65
CA GLY A 180 12.30 -11.07 -6.22
C GLY A 180 11.58 -10.61 -4.94
N ASN A 181 11.47 -11.49 -3.97
CA ASN A 181 10.78 -11.21 -2.68
C ASN A 181 11.55 -10.27 -1.75
N ASN A 182 12.77 -9.84 -2.13
CA ASN A 182 13.60 -8.94 -1.33
C ASN A 182 13.34 -7.45 -1.63
N GLY A 183 12.30 -7.15 -2.39
CA GLY A 183 11.91 -5.78 -2.69
C GLY A 183 10.40 -5.64 -2.89
N HIS A 184 9.88 -4.46 -2.51
CA HIS A 184 8.49 -4.09 -2.75
C HIS A 184 8.38 -2.58 -3.00
N THR A 185 7.33 -2.17 -3.72
CA THR A 185 7.07 -0.77 -4.03
C THR A 185 5.58 -0.47 -4.06
N ALA A 186 5.23 0.76 -3.73
CA ALA A 186 3.85 1.24 -3.69
C ALA A 186 3.76 2.73 -4.01
N ILE A 187 2.57 3.20 -4.32
CA ILE A 187 2.24 4.62 -4.53
C ILE A 187 1.64 5.18 -3.24
N LEU A 188 2.12 6.33 -2.79
CA LEU A 188 1.58 7.03 -1.63
C LEU A 188 0.21 7.64 -1.96
N LEU A 189 -0.76 7.49 -1.05
CA LEU A 189 -2.08 8.11 -1.15
C LEU A 189 -2.19 9.43 -0.38
N GLY A 190 -1.15 9.82 0.36
CA GLY A 190 -1.10 11.03 1.16
C GLY A 190 0.32 11.40 1.58
N LYS A 191 0.44 12.33 2.52
CA LYS A 191 1.73 12.68 3.13
C LYS A 191 2.34 11.48 3.86
N TRP A 192 3.67 11.44 3.90
CA TRP A 192 4.38 10.40 4.64
C TRP A 192 4.13 10.52 6.15
N GLN A 193 3.75 9.41 6.76
CA GLN A 193 3.47 9.26 8.19
C GLN A 193 4.12 7.98 8.75
N GLY A 194 5.29 7.62 8.20
CA GLY A 194 5.96 6.38 8.56
C GLY A 194 5.05 5.17 8.30
N LYS A 195 4.97 4.25 9.24
CA LYS A 195 4.18 3.00 9.10
C LYS A 195 2.68 3.23 8.86
N ALA A 196 2.13 4.38 9.27
CA ALA A 196 0.72 4.72 9.10
C ALA A 196 0.39 5.28 7.71
N THR A 197 1.39 5.57 6.88
CA THR A 197 1.19 6.11 5.53
C THR A 197 0.26 5.22 4.70
N LYS A 198 -0.82 5.79 4.21
CA LYS A 198 -1.73 5.10 3.28
C LYS A 198 -1.07 4.97 1.92
N ILE A 199 -1.20 3.80 1.34
CA ILE A 199 -0.61 3.43 0.05
C ILE A 199 -1.60 2.65 -0.81
N ILE A 200 -1.35 2.62 -2.11
CA ILE A 200 -1.96 1.67 -3.03
C ILE A 200 -0.85 0.84 -3.68
N GLU A 201 -1.04 -0.48 -3.70
CA GLU A 201 0.00 -1.43 -4.03
C GLU A 201 -0.54 -2.71 -4.65
N GLN A 202 0.34 -3.59 -5.12
CA GLN A 202 0.01 -4.94 -5.56
C GLN A 202 1.06 -5.93 -5.07
N GLY A 203 0.63 -7.00 -4.39
CA GLY A 203 1.49 -8.10 -3.95
C GLY A 203 2.03 -8.01 -2.52
N GLY A 204 1.83 -6.90 -1.81
CA GLY A 204 2.16 -6.78 -0.38
C GLY A 204 1.06 -7.37 0.50
N VAL A 205 -0.20 -7.08 0.16
CA VAL A 205 -1.39 -7.62 0.84
C VAL A 205 -2.31 -8.26 -0.20
N GLY A 206 -2.02 -9.49 -0.59
CA GLY A 206 -2.80 -10.22 -1.60
C GLY A 206 -2.40 -9.91 -3.04
N ASP A 207 -3.05 -10.59 -4.00
CA ASP A 207 -2.66 -10.60 -5.42
C ASP A 207 -3.12 -9.36 -6.19
N LYS A 208 -4.25 -8.80 -5.78
CA LYS A 208 -4.93 -7.70 -6.47
C LYS A 208 -4.39 -6.34 -6.06
N VAL A 209 -4.50 -5.35 -6.97
CA VAL A 209 -4.29 -3.97 -6.57
C VAL A 209 -5.24 -3.59 -5.44
N ASN A 210 -4.69 -3.13 -4.33
CA ASN A 210 -5.46 -2.79 -3.15
C ASN A 210 -4.83 -1.62 -2.37
N GLU A 211 -5.62 -1.02 -1.48
CA GLU A 211 -5.14 -0.03 -0.52
C GLU A 211 -4.73 -0.71 0.79
N SER A 212 -3.66 -0.21 1.37
CA SER A 212 -3.11 -0.69 2.63
C SER A 212 -2.38 0.44 3.35
N THR A 213 -1.63 0.10 4.40
CA THR A 213 -0.65 0.99 4.99
C THR A 213 0.77 0.50 4.71
N PHE A 214 1.73 1.42 4.69
CA PHE A 214 3.14 1.07 4.53
C PHE A 214 3.58 0.01 5.55
N GLY A 215 3.20 0.18 6.83
CA GLY A 215 3.56 -0.78 7.88
C GLY A 215 2.99 -2.18 7.67
N THR A 216 1.82 -2.30 7.04
CA THR A 216 1.17 -3.59 6.76
C THR A 216 1.77 -4.26 5.53
N ALA A 217 1.80 -3.56 4.39
CA ALA A 217 2.23 -4.14 3.12
C ALA A 217 3.74 -4.48 3.09
N PHE A 218 4.55 -3.73 3.84
CA PHE A 218 6.00 -3.90 3.87
C PHE A 218 6.52 -4.62 5.12
N TYR A 219 5.63 -5.16 5.96
CA TYR A 219 5.98 -5.72 7.28
C TYR A 219 7.17 -6.69 7.24
N SER A 220 7.17 -7.62 6.30
CA SER A 220 8.24 -8.64 6.16
C SER A 220 9.58 -8.07 5.69
N LEU A 221 9.57 -6.87 5.08
CA LEU A 221 10.76 -6.24 4.51
C LEU A 221 11.38 -5.16 5.41
N LEU A 222 10.68 -4.70 6.47
CA LEU A 222 11.13 -3.54 7.26
C LEU A 222 12.37 -3.78 8.11
N SER A 223 12.73 -5.04 8.39
CA SER A 223 13.92 -5.36 9.19
C SER A 223 15.18 -5.36 8.32
N GLY A 224 16.09 -4.42 8.58
CA GLY A 224 17.39 -4.35 7.88
C GLY A 224 17.29 -3.93 6.41
N SER A 225 16.20 -3.27 6.03
CA SER A 225 15.97 -2.81 4.66
C SER A 225 16.34 -1.34 4.46
N ASP A 226 16.55 -1.00 3.18
CA ASP A 226 16.72 0.36 2.70
C ASP A 226 15.36 0.87 2.20
N VAL A 227 14.88 1.99 2.78
CA VAL A 227 13.63 2.65 2.39
C VAL A 227 13.97 3.89 1.56
N THR A 228 13.49 3.94 0.34
CA THR A 228 13.65 5.07 -0.58
C THR A 228 12.30 5.66 -0.90
N LEU A 229 12.12 6.96 -0.63
CA LEU A 229 10.97 7.74 -1.11
C LEU A 229 11.39 8.48 -2.38
N ALA A 230 10.58 8.41 -3.42
CA ALA A 230 10.95 8.93 -4.73
C ALA A 230 9.79 9.63 -5.43
N ARG A 231 10.10 10.75 -6.07
CA ARG A 231 9.14 11.52 -6.88
C ARG A 231 9.30 11.17 -8.35
N PRO A 232 8.21 10.79 -9.05
CA PRO A 232 8.22 10.54 -10.47
C PRO A 232 8.52 11.80 -11.28
N ILE A 233 9.26 11.63 -12.40
CA ILE A 233 9.65 12.72 -13.29
C ILE A 233 8.68 12.80 -14.46
N LYS A 234 8.11 13.98 -14.70
CA LYS A 234 7.26 14.24 -15.87
C LYS A 234 8.02 14.12 -17.18
N LYS A 235 7.30 13.75 -18.24
CA LYS A 235 7.78 13.81 -19.62
C LYS A 235 7.99 15.24 -20.05
#